data_f6a5373074a6894808d01fbd3e021053
#
_entry.id   f6a5373074a6894808d01fbd3e021053
#
_cell.length_a   1.000
_cell.length_b   1.000
_cell.length_c   1.000
_cell.angle_alpha   90.00
_cell.angle_beta   90.00
_cell.angle_gamma   90.00
#
_symmetry.space_group_name_H-M   'P 1'
#
loop_
_entity.id
_entity.type
_entity.pdbx_description
1 polymer ?
#
loop_
_entity_poly.entity_id
_entity_poly.type
_entity_poly.pdbx_seq_one_letter_code
_entity_poly.pdbx_strand_id
1 'polypeptide(L)'
;IGQNSLLEVSVYGVYNLVATAVNMFMTSFTNGLTAGFGEVISKGEDETLEKSYASYEYVYMIVLAIVVICMGALILPFVSIYTKNMSDVSYVRPVVGFLFTVIVFLQNLRIPGLTIICAAGHYKETRYQAIAEAVINIVVSILLIGKLGISGVLIGTICSYGYRSFDVILYNSKYLVRNSRKKTMSRFLRNFVLIILLMMLSWSLVPQNLTSFIMWFIYAIILGLLSTVLFGIVNYIAEPNECKDLYMRIKRVIWH
;
A
#
# COMPACT_ATOMS: atom_id res chain seq x y z
N ILE A 1 -23.67 -17.10 16.75
CA ILE A 1 -22.36 -16.40 16.79
C ILE A 1 -21.93 -16.49 18.26
N GLY A 2 -20.92 -17.34 18.59
CA GLY A 2 -20.45 -17.51 19.96
C GLY A 2 -19.60 -16.33 20.45
N GLN A 3 -19.42 -16.19 21.77
CA GLN A 3 -18.57 -15.13 22.37
C GLN A 3 -17.18 -15.07 21.73
N ASN A 4 -16.57 -16.21 21.39
CA ASN A 4 -15.26 -16.27 20.73
C ASN A 4 -15.23 -15.57 19.37
N SER A 5 -16.33 -15.55 18.60
CA SER A 5 -16.37 -14.86 17.33
C SER A 5 -16.44 -13.34 17.48
N LEU A 6 -17.08 -12.83 18.54
CA LEU A 6 -17.11 -11.40 18.84
C LEU A 6 -15.72 -10.89 19.26
N LEU A 7 -14.98 -11.67 20.03
CA LEU A 7 -13.61 -11.34 20.43
C LEU A 7 -12.65 -11.30 19.21
N GLU A 8 -12.81 -12.24 18.27
CA GLU A 8 -12.03 -12.21 17.01
C GLU A 8 -12.35 -10.96 16.17
N VAL A 9 -13.62 -10.53 16.12
CA VAL A 9 -14.02 -9.29 15.45
C VAL A 9 -13.39 -8.06 16.12
N SER A 10 -13.29 -8.04 17.46
CA SER A 10 -12.63 -6.96 18.20
C SER A 10 -11.14 -6.88 17.86
N VAL A 11 -10.44 -8.02 17.80
CA VAL A 11 -9.04 -8.08 17.35
C VAL A 11 -8.91 -7.52 15.94
N TYR A 12 -9.74 -7.99 15.00
CA TYR A 12 -9.76 -7.46 13.63
C TYR A 12 -9.94 -5.94 13.61
N GLY A 13 -10.89 -5.42 14.40
CA GLY A 13 -11.19 -3.99 14.46
C GLY A 13 -10.00 -3.12 14.82
N VAL A 14 -9.17 -3.56 15.79
CA VAL A 14 -7.96 -2.83 16.21
C VAL A 14 -6.93 -2.74 15.08
N TYR A 15 -6.65 -3.84 14.38
CA TYR A 15 -5.72 -3.82 13.24
C TYR A 15 -6.28 -3.05 12.06
N ASN A 16 -7.59 -3.18 11.80
CA ASN A 16 -8.27 -2.46 10.72
C ASN A 16 -8.27 -0.93 10.94
N LEU A 17 -8.29 -0.47 12.19
CA LEU A 17 -8.16 0.96 12.51
C LEU A 17 -6.84 1.53 11.99
N VAL A 18 -5.73 0.82 12.20
CA VAL A 18 -4.42 1.22 11.67
C VAL A 18 -4.41 1.17 10.14
N ALA A 19 -4.92 0.09 9.56
CA ALA A 19 -5.01 -0.05 8.10
C ALA A 19 -5.83 1.07 7.46
N THR A 20 -6.97 1.44 8.06
CA THR A 20 -7.83 2.52 7.59
C THR A 20 -7.11 3.87 7.65
N ALA A 21 -6.41 4.18 8.74
CA ALA A 21 -5.64 5.42 8.87
C ALA A 21 -4.55 5.53 7.78
N VAL A 22 -3.83 4.43 7.52
CA VAL A 22 -2.83 4.37 6.45
C VAL A 22 -3.48 4.56 5.07
N ASN A 23 -4.59 3.90 4.80
CA ASN A 23 -5.29 4.04 3.52
C ASN A 23 -5.82 5.47 3.32
N MET A 24 -6.34 6.13 4.35
CA MET A 24 -6.75 7.54 4.29
C MET A 24 -5.57 8.46 3.94
N PHE A 25 -4.42 8.24 4.57
CA PHE A 25 -3.20 8.97 4.23
C PHE A 25 -2.79 8.76 2.78
N MET A 26 -2.75 7.51 2.30
CA MET A 26 -2.39 7.20 0.92
C MET A 26 -3.38 7.77 -0.10
N THR A 27 -4.68 7.80 0.23
CA THR A 27 -5.71 8.39 -0.65
C THR A 27 -5.49 9.89 -0.87
N SER A 28 -4.90 10.61 0.07
CA SER A 28 -4.61 12.04 -0.09
C SER A 28 -3.69 12.35 -1.27
N PHE A 29 -2.83 11.39 -1.66
CA PHE A 29 -1.95 11.52 -2.82
C PHE A 29 -2.64 11.29 -4.18
N THR A 30 -3.88 10.79 -4.17
CA THR A 30 -4.64 10.49 -5.40
C THR A 30 -5.74 11.50 -5.68
N ASN A 31 -6.10 12.30 -4.68
CA ASN A 31 -7.17 13.28 -4.80
C ASN A 31 -6.86 14.29 -5.90
N GLY A 32 -7.81 14.47 -6.81
CA GLY A 32 -7.70 15.40 -7.96
C GLY A 32 -6.94 14.85 -9.17
N LEU A 33 -6.12 13.81 -9.04
CA LEU A 33 -5.34 13.26 -10.16
C LEU A 33 -6.22 12.63 -11.24
N THR A 34 -7.33 12.00 -10.85
CA THR A 34 -8.29 11.42 -11.82
C THR A 34 -8.82 12.46 -12.80
N ALA A 35 -9.16 13.65 -12.31
CA ALA A 35 -9.62 14.75 -13.17
C ALA A 35 -8.50 15.24 -14.11
N GLY A 36 -7.29 15.42 -13.60
CA GLY A 36 -6.13 15.83 -14.41
C GLY A 36 -5.78 14.82 -15.50
N PHE A 37 -5.76 13.52 -15.18
CA PHE A 37 -5.57 12.48 -16.19
C PHE A 37 -6.71 12.42 -17.19
N GLY A 38 -7.96 12.60 -16.76
CA GLY A 38 -9.12 12.68 -17.65
C GLY A 38 -9.02 13.81 -18.66
N GLU A 39 -8.53 14.97 -18.24
CA GLU A 39 -8.29 16.11 -19.14
C GLU A 39 -7.22 15.79 -20.21
N VAL A 40 -6.07 15.22 -19.79
CA VAL A 40 -4.98 14.84 -20.71
C VAL A 40 -5.45 13.78 -21.69
N ILE A 41 -6.21 12.78 -21.23
CA ILE A 41 -6.78 11.72 -22.08
C ILE A 41 -7.77 12.32 -23.10
N SER A 42 -8.65 13.24 -22.66
CA SER A 42 -9.64 13.86 -23.55
C SER A 42 -9.01 14.72 -24.65
N LYS A 43 -7.80 15.27 -24.40
CA LYS A 43 -7.02 16.04 -25.38
C LYS A 43 -6.21 15.15 -26.34
N GLY A 44 -6.12 13.84 -26.10
CA GLY A 44 -5.32 12.92 -26.90
C GLY A 44 -3.80 13.11 -26.74
N GLU A 45 -3.37 13.64 -25.60
CA GLU A 45 -1.95 13.92 -25.32
C GLU A 45 -1.23 12.69 -24.72
N ASP A 46 -1.07 11.62 -25.51
CA ASP A 46 -0.53 10.33 -25.03
C ASP A 46 0.85 10.46 -24.38
N GLU A 47 1.76 11.28 -24.94
CA GLU A 47 3.11 11.47 -24.39
C GLU A 47 3.08 12.18 -23.03
N THR A 48 2.20 13.18 -22.88
CA THR A 48 1.98 13.89 -21.61
C THR A 48 1.38 12.96 -20.56
N LEU A 49 0.46 12.09 -20.98
CA LEU A 49 -0.15 11.07 -20.13
C LEU A 49 0.89 10.09 -19.59
N GLU A 50 1.72 9.52 -20.48
CA GLU A 50 2.75 8.55 -20.10
C GLU A 50 3.77 9.16 -19.12
N LYS A 51 4.26 10.37 -19.38
CA LYS A 51 5.20 11.07 -18.49
C LYS A 51 4.58 11.41 -17.13
N SER A 52 3.34 11.89 -17.13
CA SER A 52 2.66 12.27 -15.91
C SER A 52 2.32 11.06 -15.04
N TYR A 53 1.84 9.98 -15.66
CA TYR A 53 1.59 8.72 -14.98
C TYR A 53 2.87 8.10 -14.42
N ALA A 54 3.96 8.05 -15.19
CA ALA A 54 5.23 7.51 -14.74
C ALA A 54 5.78 8.26 -13.51
N SER A 55 5.66 9.59 -13.49
CA SER A 55 6.07 10.40 -12.34
C SER A 55 5.17 10.19 -11.13
N TYR A 56 3.85 10.11 -11.31
CA TYR A 56 2.90 9.81 -10.25
C TYR A 56 3.14 8.43 -9.64
N GLU A 57 3.22 7.38 -10.48
CA GLU A 57 3.51 6.02 -10.04
C GLU A 57 4.82 5.94 -9.25
N TYR A 58 5.86 6.61 -9.74
CA TYR A 58 7.18 6.64 -9.09
C TYR A 58 7.11 7.19 -7.66
N VAL A 59 6.52 8.38 -7.49
CA VAL A 59 6.37 9.01 -6.17
C VAL A 59 5.49 8.18 -5.25
N TYR A 60 4.34 7.73 -5.77
CA TYR A 60 3.38 6.95 -5.01
C TYR A 60 3.98 5.65 -4.46
N MET A 61 4.75 4.93 -5.29
CA MET A 61 5.42 3.69 -4.88
C MET A 61 6.49 3.90 -3.81
N ILE A 62 7.22 5.02 -3.83
CA ILE A 62 8.20 5.36 -2.79
C ILE A 62 7.47 5.64 -1.47
N VAL A 63 6.44 6.49 -1.50
CA VAL A 63 5.65 6.81 -0.31
C VAL A 63 5.00 5.55 0.27
N LEU A 64 4.40 4.71 -0.57
CA LEU A 64 3.82 3.43 -0.16
C LEU A 64 4.85 2.54 0.54
N ALA A 65 6.05 2.42 -0.02
CA ALA A 65 7.09 1.59 0.56
C ALA A 65 7.50 2.07 1.97
N ILE A 66 7.69 3.38 2.15
CA ILE A 66 8.03 3.98 3.44
C ILE A 66 6.92 3.70 4.46
N VAL A 67 5.67 3.95 4.08
CA VAL A 67 4.50 3.76 4.96
C VAL A 67 4.32 2.29 5.36
N VAL A 68 4.51 1.36 4.42
CA VAL A 68 4.42 -0.09 4.69
C VAL A 68 5.51 -0.57 5.65
N ILE A 69 6.74 -0.05 5.53
CA ILE A 69 7.83 -0.35 6.46
C ILE A 69 7.49 0.17 7.86
N CYS A 70 7.04 1.41 7.97
CA CYS A 70 6.63 1.99 9.25
C CYS A 70 5.46 1.20 9.86
N MET A 71 4.44 0.86 9.06
CA MET A 71 3.31 0.06 9.53
C MET A 71 3.77 -1.33 10.00
N GLY A 72 4.55 -2.05 9.20
CA GLY A 72 5.01 -3.40 9.55
C GLY A 72 5.85 -3.47 10.82
N ALA A 73 6.68 -2.45 11.05
CA ALA A 73 7.50 -2.35 12.27
C ALA A 73 6.72 -1.93 13.52
N LEU A 74 5.71 -1.07 13.35
CA LEU A 74 5.07 -0.35 14.45
C LEU A 74 3.65 -0.81 14.77
N ILE A 75 3.04 -1.69 13.95
CA ILE A 75 1.66 -2.13 14.16
C ILE A 75 1.51 -2.94 15.46
N LEU A 76 2.45 -3.84 15.78
CA LEU A 76 2.40 -4.63 17.02
C LEU A 76 2.63 -3.78 18.26
N PRO A 77 3.66 -2.92 18.33
CA PRO A 77 3.81 -1.96 19.41
C PRO A 77 2.59 -1.05 19.60
N PHE A 78 1.99 -0.57 18.48
CA PHE A 78 0.76 0.22 18.55
C PHE A 78 -0.38 -0.56 19.21
N VAL A 79 -0.65 -1.76 18.74
CA VAL A 79 -1.70 -2.62 19.30
C VAL A 79 -1.44 -2.89 20.77
N SER A 80 -0.20 -3.19 21.17
CA SER A 80 0.18 -3.41 22.58
C SER A 80 -0.13 -2.20 23.48
N ILE A 81 0.17 -0.98 23.02
CA ILE A 81 -0.10 0.24 23.77
C ILE A 81 -1.60 0.52 23.83
N TYR A 82 -2.29 0.41 22.67
CA TYR A 82 -3.71 0.73 22.52
C TYR A 82 -4.59 -0.19 23.35
N THR A 83 -4.25 -1.48 23.40
CA THR A 83 -5.05 -2.49 24.12
C THR A 83 -4.53 -2.79 25.54
N LYS A 84 -3.64 -1.97 26.08
CA LYS A 84 -2.99 -2.20 27.40
C LYS A 84 -3.97 -2.49 28.54
N ASN A 85 -5.14 -1.84 28.53
CA ASN A 85 -6.14 -1.96 29.57
C ASN A 85 -7.27 -2.96 29.21
N MET A 86 -7.13 -3.69 28.10
CA MET A 86 -8.09 -4.71 27.65
C MET A 86 -7.55 -6.09 28.01
N SER A 87 -8.37 -6.90 28.71
CA SER A 87 -7.97 -8.22 29.19
C SER A 87 -8.88 -9.35 28.72
N ASP A 88 -9.84 -9.03 27.84
CA ASP A 88 -10.85 -9.94 27.31
C ASP A 88 -10.30 -10.94 26.31
N VAL A 89 -9.23 -10.54 25.55
CA VAL A 89 -8.55 -11.40 24.57
C VAL A 89 -7.10 -10.94 24.36
N SER A 90 -6.24 -11.84 23.87
CA SER A 90 -4.89 -11.43 23.43
C SER A 90 -4.99 -10.71 22.07
N TYR A 91 -4.81 -9.38 22.09
CA TYR A 91 -4.84 -8.54 20.90
C TYR A 91 -3.53 -8.57 20.10
N VAL A 92 -2.38 -8.73 20.76
CA VAL A 92 -1.07 -8.73 20.09
C VAL A 92 -0.86 -10.06 19.36
N ARG A 93 -1.09 -10.05 18.05
CA ARG A 93 -0.98 -11.25 17.19
C ARG A 93 -0.05 -10.97 16.01
N PRO A 94 1.20 -11.43 16.04
CA PRO A 94 2.19 -11.13 14.99
C PRO A 94 1.74 -11.52 13.59
N VAL A 95 1.09 -12.68 13.44
CA VAL A 95 0.58 -13.17 12.15
C VAL A 95 -0.49 -12.21 11.59
N VAL A 96 -1.43 -11.75 12.43
CA VAL A 96 -2.48 -10.82 12.02
C VAL A 96 -1.87 -9.48 11.59
N GLY A 97 -0.92 -8.94 12.37
CA GLY A 97 -0.20 -7.70 12.03
C GLY A 97 0.53 -7.78 10.69
N PHE A 98 1.22 -8.90 10.44
CA PHE A 98 1.87 -9.15 9.17
C PHE A 98 0.88 -9.22 8.00
N LEU A 99 -0.22 -9.98 8.14
CA LEU A 99 -1.24 -10.10 7.11
C LEU A 99 -1.89 -8.75 6.79
N PHE A 100 -2.21 -7.93 7.79
CA PHE A 100 -2.73 -6.58 7.58
C PHE A 100 -1.73 -5.68 6.83
N THR A 101 -0.44 -5.78 7.15
CA THR A 101 0.61 -5.02 6.44
C THR A 101 0.67 -5.41 4.96
N VAL A 102 0.60 -6.71 4.66
CA VAL A 102 0.54 -7.22 3.27
C VAL A 102 -0.74 -6.76 2.56
N ILE A 103 -1.88 -6.78 3.24
CA ILE A 103 -3.17 -6.30 2.69
C ILE A 103 -3.06 -4.82 2.31
N VAL A 104 -2.57 -3.97 3.21
CA VAL A 104 -2.41 -2.52 2.95
C VAL A 104 -1.45 -2.28 1.78
N PHE A 105 -0.36 -3.02 1.72
CA PHE A 105 0.57 -2.95 0.59
C PHE A 105 -0.12 -3.29 -0.75
N LEU A 106 -0.78 -4.45 -0.85
CA LEU A 106 -1.45 -4.88 -2.08
C LEU A 106 -2.63 -3.99 -2.46
N GLN A 107 -3.39 -3.51 -1.47
CA GLN A 107 -4.49 -2.58 -1.68
C GLN A 107 -4.01 -1.29 -2.34
N ASN A 108 -2.91 -0.73 -1.85
CA ASN A 108 -2.38 0.53 -2.35
C ASN A 108 -1.53 0.35 -3.62
N LEU A 109 -0.90 -0.81 -3.83
CA LEU A 109 -0.12 -1.12 -5.01
C LEU A 109 -0.90 -0.90 -6.33
N ARG A 110 -2.19 -1.20 -6.33
CA ARG A 110 -3.07 -1.08 -7.50
C ARG A 110 -3.65 0.32 -7.72
N ILE A 111 -3.57 1.22 -6.70
CA ILE A 111 -4.23 2.54 -6.74
C ILE A 111 -3.78 3.39 -7.94
N PRO A 112 -2.48 3.54 -8.26
CA PRO A 112 -2.08 4.34 -9.43
C PRO A 112 -2.74 3.85 -10.72
N GLY A 113 -2.77 2.54 -10.90
CA GLY A 113 -3.38 1.94 -12.07
C GLY A 113 -4.90 2.09 -12.10
N LEU A 114 -5.58 1.96 -10.97
CA LEU A 114 -7.02 2.19 -10.88
C LEU A 114 -7.37 3.66 -11.16
N THR A 115 -6.54 4.60 -10.70
CA THR A 115 -6.75 6.04 -10.95
C THR A 115 -6.81 6.34 -12.44
N ILE A 116 -5.90 5.77 -13.24
CA ILE A 116 -5.91 6.00 -14.70
C ILE A 116 -7.04 5.25 -15.42
N ILE A 117 -7.41 4.04 -14.97
CA ILE A 117 -8.59 3.31 -15.47
C ILE A 117 -9.86 4.15 -15.25
N CYS A 118 -10.02 4.73 -14.06
CA CYS A 118 -11.14 5.61 -13.73
C CYS A 118 -11.13 6.88 -14.58
N ALA A 119 -9.97 7.51 -14.77
CA ALA A 119 -9.81 8.69 -15.59
C ALA A 119 -10.16 8.44 -17.07
N ALA A 120 -9.83 7.26 -17.59
CA ALA A 120 -10.18 6.83 -18.95
C ALA A 120 -11.64 6.37 -19.10
N GLY A 121 -12.39 6.23 -17.98
CA GLY A 121 -13.77 5.74 -18.00
C GLY A 121 -13.92 4.25 -18.33
N HIS A 122 -12.84 3.45 -18.22
CA HIS A 122 -12.82 2.03 -18.58
C HIS A 122 -13.47 1.12 -17.51
N TYR A 123 -14.65 1.51 -17.01
CA TYR A 123 -15.40 0.74 -16.00
C TYR A 123 -16.02 -0.54 -16.56
N LYS A 124 -16.54 -0.49 -17.81
CA LYS A 124 -17.19 -1.64 -18.45
C LYS A 124 -16.16 -2.73 -18.78
N GLU A 125 -14.99 -2.32 -19.22
CA GLU A 125 -13.90 -3.18 -19.66
C GLU A 125 -13.28 -3.96 -18.49
N THR A 126 -13.28 -3.36 -17.28
CA THR A 126 -12.64 -3.93 -16.08
C THR A 126 -13.63 -4.52 -15.08
N ARG A 127 -14.94 -4.56 -15.37
CA ARG A 127 -15.97 -5.05 -14.44
C ARG A 127 -15.82 -6.53 -14.09
N TYR A 128 -15.49 -7.37 -15.08
CA TYR A 128 -15.37 -8.80 -14.85
C TYR A 128 -14.19 -9.15 -13.93
N GLN A 129 -13.11 -8.41 -14.04
CA GLN A 129 -11.96 -8.54 -13.14
C GLN A 129 -12.30 -8.12 -11.71
N ALA A 130 -13.12 -7.07 -11.54
CA ALA A 130 -13.60 -6.66 -10.22
C ALA A 130 -14.55 -7.73 -9.61
N ILE A 131 -15.40 -8.37 -10.42
CA ILE A 131 -16.23 -9.49 -9.98
C ILE A 131 -15.35 -10.68 -9.59
N ALA A 132 -14.34 -11.02 -10.40
CA ALA A 132 -13.40 -12.10 -10.08
C ALA A 132 -12.64 -11.84 -8.78
N GLU A 133 -12.21 -10.60 -8.52
CA GLU A 133 -11.62 -10.19 -7.23
C GLU A 133 -12.54 -10.53 -6.06
N ALA A 134 -13.83 -10.17 -6.13
CA ALA A 134 -14.80 -10.45 -5.08
C ALA A 134 -15.04 -11.96 -4.91
N VAL A 135 -15.16 -12.70 -6.00
CA VAL A 135 -15.34 -14.16 -5.97
C VAL A 135 -14.13 -14.85 -5.33
N ILE A 136 -12.91 -14.48 -5.72
CA ILE A 136 -11.67 -15.03 -5.13
C ILE A 136 -11.65 -14.77 -3.62
N ASN A 137 -11.97 -13.54 -3.19
CA ASN A 137 -12.02 -13.20 -1.77
C ASN A 137 -12.99 -14.12 -1.01
N ILE A 138 -14.23 -14.23 -1.48
CA ILE A 138 -15.29 -15.02 -0.82
C ILE A 138 -14.88 -16.51 -0.78
N VAL A 139 -14.50 -17.08 -1.91
CA VAL A 139 -14.19 -18.51 -2.01
C VAL A 139 -13.01 -18.89 -1.11
N VAL A 140 -11.89 -18.14 -1.20
CA VAL A 140 -10.71 -18.45 -0.40
C VAL A 140 -10.97 -18.23 1.09
N SER A 141 -11.70 -17.16 1.45
CA SER A 141 -12.08 -16.89 2.84
C SER A 141 -12.93 -18.01 3.43
N ILE A 142 -13.96 -18.50 2.71
CA ILE A 142 -14.82 -19.58 3.17
C ILE A 142 -14.03 -20.89 3.34
N LEU A 143 -13.13 -21.21 2.42
CA LEU A 143 -12.32 -22.42 2.49
C LEU A 143 -11.35 -22.42 3.69
N LEU A 144 -10.85 -21.24 4.07
CA LEU A 144 -9.80 -21.12 5.09
C LEU A 144 -10.32 -20.74 6.47
N ILE A 145 -11.49 -20.12 6.60
CA ILE A 145 -12.03 -19.65 7.89
C ILE A 145 -12.18 -20.77 8.91
N GLY A 146 -12.58 -21.97 8.48
CA GLY A 146 -12.77 -23.11 9.37
C GLY A 146 -11.48 -23.62 10.00
N LYS A 147 -10.31 -23.44 9.34
CA LYS A 147 -9.01 -23.92 9.81
C LYS A 147 -8.17 -22.81 10.45
N LEU A 148 -8.22 -21.61 9.92
CA LEU A 148 -7.33 -20.50 10.26
C LEU A 148 -8.05 -19.32 10.93
N GLY A 149 -9.37 -19.44 11.15
CA GLY A 149 -10.14 -18.35 11.74
C GLY A 149 -9.99 -17.04 10.95
N ILE A 150 -9.76 -15.94 11.67
CA ILE A 150 -9.60 -14.60 11.09
C ILE A 150 -8.44 -14.52 10.09
N SER A 151 -7.35 -15.24 10.33
CA SER A 151 -6.19 -15.28 9.40
C SER A 151 -6.60 -15.86 8.04
N GLY A 152 -7.56 -16.78 8.00
CA GLY A 152 -8.09 -17.34 6.76
C GLY A 152 -8.82 -16.29 5.91
N VAL A 153 -9.58 -15.40 6.54
CA VAL A 153 -10.25 -14.28 5.87
C VAL A 153 -9.24 -13.27 5.32
N LEU A 154 -8.21 -12.95 6.10
CA LEU A 154 -7.14 -12.06 5.67
C LEU A 154 -6.35 -12.64 4.48
N ILE A 155 -6.09 -13.95 4.46
CA ILE A 155 -5.45 -14.62 3.32
C ILE A 155 -6.35 -14.54 2.07
N GLY A 156 -7.67 -14.72 2.21
CA GLY A 156 -8.63 -14.51 1.11
C GLY A 156 -8.52 -13.11 0.50
N THR A 157 -8.41 -12.10 1.36
CA THR A 157 -8.21 -10.71 0.94
C THR A 157 -6.86 -10.50 0.23
N ILE A 158 -5.78 -11.12 0.72
CA ILE A 158 -4.45 -11.06 0.08
C ILE A 158 -4.50 -11.68 -1.32
N CYS A 159 -5.12 -12.85 -1.47
CA CYS A 159 -5.25 -13.51 -2.78
C CYS A 159 -6.03 -12.64 -3.78
N SER A 160 -7.15 -12.06 -3.35
CA SER A 160 -7.98 -11.22 -4.21
C SER A 160 -7.27 -9.92 -4.61
N TYR A 161 -6.62 -9.24 -3.67
CA TYR A 161 -5.87 -8.01 -3.94
C TYR A 161 -4.62 -8.27 -4.77
N GLY A 162 -3.94 -9.40 -4.56
CA GLY A 162 -2.83 -9.84 -5.40
C GLY A 162 -3.26 -10.05 -6.85
N TYR A 163 -4.35 -10.80 -7.07
CA TYR A 163 -4.94 -10.98 -8.38
C TYR A 163 -5.25 -9.63 -9.04
N ARG A 164 -5.96 -8.75 -8.33
CA ARG A 164 -6.36 -7.45 -8.88
C ARG A 164 -5.19 -6.51 -9.16
N SER A 165 -4.16 -6.52 -8.32
CA SER A 165 -2.95 -5.73 -8.54
C SER A 165 -2.24 -6.14 -9.83
N PHE A 166 -2.12 -7.45 -10.05
CA PHE A 166 -1.52 -8.00 -11.27
C PHE A 166 -2.35 -7.67 -12.52
N ASP A 167 -3.67 -7.86 -12.45
CA ASP A 167 -4.59 -7.54 -13.55
C ASP A 167 -4.51 -6.05 -13.95
N VAL A 168 -4.55 -5.13 -12.97
CA VAL A 168 -4.48 -3.68 -13.21
C VAL A 168 -3.18 -3.29 -13.90
N ILE A 169 -2.04 -3.85 -13.49
CA ILE A 169 -0.73 -3.59 -14.13
C ILE A 169 -0.75 -4.07 -15.59
N LEU A 170 -1.29 -5.27 -15.84
CA LEU A 170 -1.39 -5.82 -17.19
C LEU A 170 -2.33 -5.01 -18.08
N TYR A 171 -3.50 -4.66 -17.55
CA TYR A 171 -4.50 -3.88 -18.27
C TYR A 171 -3.94 -2.52 -18.71
N ASN A 172 -3.39 -1.77 -17.76
CA ASN A 172 -2.83 -0.44 -18.04
C ASN A 172 -1.71 -0.46 -19.06
N SER A 173 -0.78 -1.42 -18.92
CA SER A 173 0.35 -1.54 -19.85
C SER A 173 -0.07 -1.91 -21.27
N LYS A 174 -1.26 -2.50 -21.43
CA LYS A 174 -1.79 -2.93 -22.74
C LYS A 174 -2.65 -1.85 -23.41
N TYR A 175 -3.45 -1.13 -22.62
CA TYR A 175 -4.53 -0.31 -23.18
C TYR A 175 -4.38 1.19 -22.91
N LEU A 176 -3.68 1.60 -21.85
CA LEU A 176 -3.64 3.01 -21.42
C LEU A 176 -2.24 3.64 -21.46
N VAL A 177 -1.22 2.92 -20.99
CA VAL A 177 0.16 3.45 -20.87
C VAL A 177 1.14 2.43 -21.45
N ARG A 178 1.36 2.50 -22.76
CA ARG A 178 2.05 1.44 -23.53
C ARG A 178 3.49 1.14 -23.12
N ASN A 179 4.21 2.09 -22.54
CA ASN A 179 5.66 1.97 -22.30
C ASN A 179 6.03 1.51 -20.89
N SER A 180 5.07 1.23 -20.03
CA SER A 180 5.27 1.15 -18.59
C SER A 180 5.66 -0.23 -18.05
N ARG A 181 5.30 -1.35 -18.71
CA ARG A 181 5.37 -2.68 -18.09
C ARG A 181 6.73 -3.05 -17.49
N LYS A 182 7.83 -2.87 -18.23
CA LYS A 182 9.18 -3.21 -17.75
C LYS A 182 9.64 -2.25 -16.65
N LYS A 183 9.35 -0.95 -16.79
CA LYS A 183 9.66 0.08 -15.80
C LYS A 183 8.90 -0.16 -14.50
N THR A 184 7.59 -0.34 -14.57
CA THR A 184 6.73 -0.63 -13.41
C THR A 184 7.18 -1.91 -12.69
N MET A 185 7.46 -2.99 -13.44
CA MET A 185 7.92 -4.25 -12.85
C MET A 185 9.31 -4.11 -12.20
N SER A 186 10.23 -3.40 -12.82
CA SER A 186 11.56 -3.13 -12.23
C SER A 186 11.46 -2.29 -10.95
N ARG A 187 10.63 -1.24 -10.95
CA ARG A 187 10.34 -0.41 -9.77
C ARG A 187 9.70 -1.24 -8.66
N PHE A 188 8.72 -2.06 -9.01
CA PHE A 188 8.06 -2.96 -8.07
C PHE A 188 9.07 -3.91 -7.41
N LEU A 189 9.86 -4.63 -8.20
CA LEU A 189 10.82 -5.61 -7.68
C LEU A 189 11.88 -4.95 -6.80
N ARG A 190 12.43 -3.81 -7.24
CA ARG A 190 13.40 -3.02 -6.46
C ARG A 190 12.83 -2.58 -5.11
N ASN A 191 11.65 -1.96 -5.13
CA ASN A 191 11.00 -1.47 -3.92
C ASN A 191 10.59 -2.62 -2.99
N PHE A 192 10.14 -3.74 -3.54
CA PHE A 192 9.78 -4.94 -2.77
C PHE A 192 10.98 -5.52 -2.03
N VAL A 193 12.14 -5.64 -2.70
CA VAL A 193 13.39 -6.09 -2.06
C VAL A 193 13.79 -5.13 -0.94
N LEU A 194 13.73 -3.81 -1.18
CA LEU A 194 14.05 -2.81 -0.17
C LEU A 194 13.09 -2.86 1.03
N ILE A 195 11.79 -3.05 0.79
CA ILE A 195 10.80 -3.22 1.86
C ILE A 195 11.18 -4.40 2.75
N ILE A 196 11.49 -5.56 2.17
CA ILE A 196 11.87 -6.75 2.94
C ILE A 196 13.13 -6.47 3.77
N LEU A 197 14.18 -5.93 3.15
CA LEU A 197 15.44 -5.64 3.85
C LEU A 197 15.23 -4.65 5.01
N LEU A 198 14.49 -3.58 4.78
CA LEU A 198 14.22 -2.57 5.80
C LEU A 198 13.24 -3.05 6.88
N MET A 199 12.29 -3.92 6.56
CA MET A 199 11.46 -4.58 7.56
C MET A 199 12.28 -5.51 8.47
N MET A 200 13.21 -6.29 7.92
CA MET A 200 14.12 -7.11 8.72
C MET A 200 15.01 -6.24 9.62
N LEU A 201 15.54 -5.14 9.10
CA LEU A 201 16.34 -4.20 9.88
C LEU A 201 15.51 -3.50 10.97
N SER A 202 14.28 -3.07 10.65
CA SER A 202 13.40 -2.38 11.59
C SER A 202 13.00 -3.25 12.78
N TRP A 203 12.89 -4.57 12.57
CA TRP A 203 12.59 -5.50 13.66
C TRP A 203 13.68 -5.51 14.74
N SER A 204 14.95 -5.30 14.37
CA SER A 204 16.05 -5.19 15.34
C SER A 204 16.17 -3.79 15.95
N LEU A 205 15.66 -2.76 15.29
CA LEU A 205 15.75 -1.36 15.74
C LEU A 205 14.59 -0.94 16.66
N VAL A 206 13.40 -1.50 16.47
CA VAL A 206 12.19 -1.11 17.22
C VAL A 206 11.96 -2.07 18.39
N PRO A 207 12.01 -1.59 19.64
CA PRO A 207 11.64 -2.42 20.77
C PRO A 207 10.17 -2.83 20.70
N GLN A 208 9.90 -4.12 20.84
CA GLN A 208 8.52 -4.65 20.79
C GLN A 208 7.70 -4.28 22.06
N ASN A 209 8.37 -3.88 23.14
CA ASN A 209 7.76 -3.58 24.43
C ASN A 209 7.63 -2.07 24.67
N LEU A 210 7.19 -1.32 23.66
CA LEU A 210 6.92 0.10 23.84
C LEU A 210 5.71 0.30 24.77
N THR A 211 5.84 1.20 25.73
CA THR A 211 4.80 1.47 26.74
C THR A 211 4.11 2.82 26.56
N SER A 212 4.63 3.68 25.68
CA SER A 212 4.15 5.05 25.49
C SER A 212 3.94 5.38 24.01
N PHE A 213 2.84 6.05 23.70
CA PHE A 213 2.57 6.60 22.36
C PHE A 213 3.62 7.63 21.91
N ILE A 214 4.24 8.38 22.86
CA ILE A 214 5.31 9.34 22.54
C ILE A 214 6.51 8.59 21.96
N MET A 215 6.96 7.52 22.62
CA MET A 215 8.06 6.70 22.13
C MET A 215 7.71 6.04 20.78
N TRP A 216 6.49 5.52 20.64
CA TRP A 216 6.00 4.97 19.37
C TRP A 216 6.10 6.00 18.24
N PHE A 217 5.68 7.25 18.49
CA PHE A 217 5.73 8.33 17.51
C PHE A 217 7.17 8.73 17.14
N ILE A 218 8.08 8.76 18.12
CA ILE A 218 9.51 9.02 17.89
C ILE A 218 10.10 7.95 16.96
N TYR A 219 9.83 6.66 17.22
CA TYR A 219 10.28 5.59 16.34
C TYR A 219 9.65 5.67 14.94
N ALA A 220 8.39 6.10 14.82
CA ALA A 220 7.75 6.32 13.53
C ALA A 220 8.47 7.39 12.70
N ILE A 221 8.85 8.51 13.34
CA ILE A 221 9.62 9.57 12.68
C ILE A 221 11.00 9.07 12.27
N ILE A 222 11.73 8.39 13.17
CA ILE A 222 13.09 7.88 12.90
C ILE A 222 13.05 6.89 11.72
N LEU A 223 12.13 5.91 11.75
CA LEU A 223 11.99 4.94 10.66
C LEU A 223 11.55 5.61 9.35
N GLY A 224 10.63 6.56 9.42
CA GLY A 224 10.19 7.33 8.25
C GLY A 224 11.34 8.09 7.61
N LEU A 225 12.14 8.81 8.39
CA LEU A 225 13.31 9.55 7.91
C LEU A 225 14.38 8.60 7.34
N LEU A 226 14.72 7.53 8.07
CA LEU A 226 15.70 6.54 7.62
C LEU A 226 15.27 5.90 6.30
N SER A 227 14.01 5.47 6.20
CA SER A 227 13.45 4.88 4.98
C SER A 227 13.45 5.89 3.84
N THR A 228 13.08 7.14 4.09
CA THR A 228 13.08 8.20 3.07
C THR A 228 14.48 8.42 2.49
N VAL A 229 15.51 8.51 3.34
CA VAL A 229 16.91 8.68 2.91
C VAL A 229 17.37 7.48 2.08
N LEU A 230 17.12 6.25 2.56
CA LEU A 230 17.55 5.04 1.86
C LEU A 230 16.83 4.86 0.51
N PHE A 231 15.50 5.05 0.47
CA PHE A 231 14.76 5.03 -0.78
C PHE A 231 15.19 6.15 -1.73
N GLY A 232 15.47 7.35 -1.20
CA GLY A 232 16.01 8.47 -1.98
C GLY A 232 17.32 8.12 -2.64
N ILE A 233 18.28 7.56 -1.90
CA ILE A 233 19.60 7.15 -2.42
C ILE A 233 19.45 6.06 -3.48
N VAL A 234 18.74 4.97 -3.18
CA VAL A 234 18.60 3.84 -4.12
C VAL A 234 17.86 4.25 -5.39
N ASN A 235 16.81 5.05 -5.28
CA ASN A 235 16.05 5.52 -6.44
C ASN A 235 16.83 6.57 -7.25
N TYR A 236 17.66 7.42 -6.61
CA TYR A 236 18.56 8.33 -7.30
C TYR A 236 19.60 7.58 -8.14
N ILE A 237 20.17 6.50 -7.60
CA ILE A 237 21.14 5.65 -8.33
C ILE A 237 20.45 4.90 -9.48
N ALA A 238 19.25 4.37 -9.27
CA ALA A 238 18.55 3.54 -10.23
C ALA A 238 17.88 4.34 -11.37
N GLU A 239 17.34 5.53 -11.06
CA GLU A 239 16.58 6.37 -12.00
C GLU A 239 16.92 7.87 -11.81
N PRO A 240 18.16 8.28 -12.14
CA PRO A 240 18.63 9.65 -11.87
C PRO A 240 17.82 10.73 -12.62
N ASN A 241 17.31 10.41 -13.81
CA ASN A 241 16.52 11.35 -14.61
C ASN A 241 15.16 11.63 -13.97
N GLU A 242 14.46 10.61 -13.50
CA GLU A 242 13.16 10.76 -12.81
C GLU A 242 13.32 11.59 -11.51
N CYS A 243 14.41 11.33 -10.76
CA CYS A 243 14.71 12.12 -9.57
C CYS A 243 14.99 13.59 -9.87
N LYS A 244 15.74 13.89 -10.94
CA LYS A 244 16.00 15.27 -11.38
C LYS A 244 14.73 15.98 -11.83
N ASP A 245 13.87 15.30 -12.59
CA ASP A 245 12.60 15.85 -13.04
C ASP A 245 11.66 16.14 -11.87
N LEU A 246 11.60 15.23 -10.91
CA LEU A 246 10.85 15.43 -9.66
C LEU A 246 11.37 16.64 -8.88
N TYR A 247 12.69 16.74 -8.70
CA TYR A 247 13.31 17.87 -8.02
C TYR A 247 12.99 19.20 -8.71
N MET A 248 13.07 19.26 -10.04
CA MET A 248 12.74 20.48 -10.79
C MET A 248 11.26 20.87 -10.67
N ARG A 249 10.34 19.87 -10.64
CA ARG A 249 8.91 20.12 -10.41
C ARG A 249 8.63 20.67 -9.01
N ILE A 250 9.20 20.05 -7.97
CA ILE A 250 9.06 20.52 -6.58
C ILE A 250 9.63 21.95 -6.44
N LYS A 251 10.80 22.21 -7.03
CA LYS A 251 11.40 23.55 -7.01
C LYS A 251 10.48 24.60 -7.64
N ARG A 252 9.81 24.30 -8.75
CA ARG A 252 8.86 25.24 -9.37
C ARG A 252 7.64 25.55 -8.49
N VAL A 253 7.15 24.52 -7.75
CA VAL A 253 5.98 24.70 -6.87
C VAL A 253 6.31 25.51 -5.61
N ILE A 254 7.53 25.40 -5.10
CA ILE A 254 7.95 26.09 -3.86
C ILE A 254 8.39 27.54 -4.16
N TRP A 255 8.89 27.83 -5.37
CA TRP A 255 9.42 29.16 -5.71
C TRP A 255 8.51 29.99 -6.61
N HIS A 256 7.26 29.60 -6.76
CA HIS A 256 6.13 30.36 -7.28
C HIS A 256 5.04 30.48 -6.21
#